data_5c21b1caa627816eb4fe2a7a56754c65
#
_entry.id   5c21b1caa627816eb4fe2a7a56754c65
#
_cell.length_a   1.000
_cell.length_b   1.000
_cell.length_c   1.000
_cell.angle_alpha   90.00
_cell.angle_beta   90.00
_cell.angle_gamma   90.00
#
_symmetry.space_group_name_H-M   'P 1'
#
loop_
_entity.id
_entity.type
_entity.pdbx_description
1 polymer ?
#
loop_
_entity_poly.entity_id
_entity_poly.type
_entity_poly.pdbx_seq_one_letter_code
_entity_poly.pdbx_strand_id
1 'polypeptide(L)'
;MDGAIFIWKGDIMTEINPQESRRAEAYALWLHAPMPMVTFFRTLDVTRLLRCSRRTGLKFNMLMCWCIGQAASGIEEFYTLPVGDKLIRYDQLAVNTIVLNREDGISSCDIPFSAELSQFNRDYLALTTQVRESC
;
A
#
# COMPACT_ATOMS: atom_id res chain seq x y z
N MET A 1 12.52 2.18 -5.75
CA MET A 1 11.34 3.00 -5.38
C MET A 1 10.11 2.13 -5.50
N ASP A 2 9.92 1.26 -4.56
CA ASP A 2 8.80 0.34 -4.62
C ASP A 2 7.76 0.80 -3.61
N GLY A 3 6.91 1.75 -4.05
CA GLY A 3 5.67 2.06 -3.36
C GLY A 3 4.70 0.91 -3.52
N ALA A 4 5.04 -0.23 -2.94
CA ALA A 4 4.16 -1.37 -2.94
C ALA A 4 3.00 -1.08 -1.98
N ILE A 5 1.78 -1.19 -2.48
CA ILE A 5 0.61 -1.29 -1.61
C ILE A 5 0.65 -2.69 -1.04
N PHE A 6 0.93 -2.80 0.27
CA PHE A 6 0.83 -4.07 0.97
C PHE A 6 -0.53 -4.16 1.63
N ILE A 7 -1.09 -5.35 1.58
CA ILE A 7 -2.32 -5.65 2.29
C ILE A 7 -1.92 -6.02 3.71
N TRP A 8 -2.41 -5.24 4.67
CA TRP A 8 -2.30 -5.56 6.08
C TRP A 8 -3.05 -6.87 6.34
N LYS A 9 -2.44 -7.80 7.06
CA LYS A 9 -3.15 -8.96 7.58
C LYS A 9 -4.11 -8.46 8.67
N GLY A 10 -5.30 -8.02 8.26
CA GLY A 10 -6.42 -7.81 9.16
C GLY A 10 -6.87 -9.14 9.76
N ASP A 11 -7.60 -9.08 10.85
CA ASP A 11 -8.09 -10.27 11.56
C ASP A 11 -9.16 -11.05 10.75
N ILE A 12 -9.69 -10.45 9.69
CA ILE A 12 -10.70 -11.09 8.82
C ILE A 12 -10.06 -11.36 7.46
N MET A 13 -9.84 -12.63 7.19
CA MET A 13 -9.36 -13.14 5.91
C MET A 13 -10.40 -14.07 5.31
N THR A 14 -10.73 -13.88 4.04
CA THR A 14 -11.63 -14.75 3.31
C THR A 14 -10.87 -15.43 2.17
N GLU A 15 -10.87 -16.75 2.16
CA GLU A 15 -10.34 -17.53 1.05
C GLU A 15 -11.30 -17.43 -0.13
N ILE A 16 -10.77 -17.09 -1.30
CA ILE A 16 -11.52 -17.03 -2.56
C ILE A 16 -11.01 -18.16 -3.45
N ASN A 17 -11.95 -18.93 -3.99
CA ASN A 17 -11.62 -19.90 -5.02
C ASN A 17 -11.19 -19.15 -6.29
N PRO A 18 -9.94 -19.31 -6.77
CA PRO A 18 -9.48 -18.62 -7.98
C PRO A 18 -10.34 -18.91 -9.22
N GLN A 19 -10.88 -20.13 -9.31
CA GLN A 19 -11.71 -20.57 -10.45
C GLN A 19 -13.08 -19.86 -10.52
N GLU A 20 -13.58 -19.35 -9.42
CA GLU A 20 -14.84 -18.61 -9.34
C GLU A 20 -14.66 -17.10 -9.55
N SER A 21 -13.40 -16.65 -9.59
CA SER A 21 -13.08 -15.25 -9.80
C SER A 21 -13.16 -14.89 -11.30
N ARG A 22 -13.51 -13.64 -11.60
CA ARG A 22 -13.45 -13.09 -12.97
C ARG A 22 -12.02 -13.13 -13.55
N ARG A 23 -11.03 -13.43 -12.75
CA ARG A 23 -9.59 -13.41 -13.08
C ARG A 23 -8.98 -14.82 -13.10
N ALA A 24 -9.81 -15.88 -13.10
CA ALA A 24 -9.35 -17.27 -13.05
C ALA A 24 -8.27 -17.57 -14.10
N GLU A 25 -8.51 -17.19 -15.35
CA GLU A 25 -7.57 -17.40 -16.46
C GLU A 25 -6.28 -16.58 -16.26
N ALA A 26 -6.40 -15.30 -15.95
CA ALA A 26 -5.25 -14.43 -15.69
C ALA A 26 -4.46 -14.91 -14.47
N TYR A 27 -5.14 -15.33 -13.41
CA TYR A 27 -4.48 -15.89 -12.21
C TYR A 27 -3.67 -17.13 -12.55
N ALA A 28 -4.25 -18.09 -13.26
CA ALA A 28 -3.56 -19.32 -13.67
C ALA A 28 -2.33 -19.03 -14.56
N LEU A 29 -2.46 -18.07 -15.48
CA LEU A 29 -1.37 -17.65 -16.36
C LEU A 29 -0.21 -16.99 -15.57
N TRP A 30 -0.54 -16.08 -14.67
CA TRP A 30 0.47 -15.30 -13.95
C TRP A 30 1.10 -16.04 -12.77
N LEU A 31 0.38 -16.96 -12.13
CA LEU A 31 0.88 -17.76 -11.00
C LEU A 31 2.14 -18.56 -11.37
N HIS A 32 2.20 -19.04 -12.60
CA HIS A 32 3.32 -19.85 -13.10
C HIS A 32 4.29 -19.07 -14.01
N ALA A 33 4.07 -17.77 -14.17
CA ALA A 33 4.96 -16.93 -14.97
C ALA A 33 6.32 -16.78 -14.27
N PRO A 34 7.45 -16.90 -15.00
CA PRO A 34 8.79 -16.75 -14.41
C PRO A 34 9.03 -15.37 -13.78
N MET A 35 8.36 -14.36 -14.29
CA MET A 35 8.42 -12.98 -13.80
C MET A 35 7.03 -12.34 -13.90
N PRO A 36 6.15 -12.56 -12.91
CA PRO A 36 4.78 -12.03 -12.92
C PRO A 36 4.76 -10.55 -12.55
N MET A 37 5.40 -9.71 -13.35
CA MET A 37 5.56 -8.29 -13.08
C MET A 37 5.24 -7.45 -14.32
N VAL A 38 4.45 -6.39 -14.12
CA VAL A 38 4.18 -5.37 -15.13
C VAL A 38 4.54 -4.02 -14.55
N THR A 39 5.31 -3.23 -15.27
CA THR A 39 5.70 -1.88 -14.86
C THR A 39 4.98 -0.84 -15.69
N PHE A 40 4.35 0.12 -15.04
CA PHE A 40 3.70 1.26 -15.66
C PHE A 40 4.40 2.56 -15.25
N PHE A 41 4.60 3.45 -16.22
CA PHE A 41 5.11 4.80 -15.98
C PHE A 41 4.01 5.82 -16.28
N ARG A 42 3.74 6.71 -15.34
CA ARG A 42 2.80 7.82 -15.50
C ARG A 42 3.31 9.06 -14.82
N THR A 43 3.30 10.18 -15.54
CA THR A 43 3.57 11.50 -14.96
C THR A 43 2.29 12.07 -14.37
N LEU A 44 2.38 12.53 -13.12
CA LEU A 44 1.27 13.15 -12.40
C LEU A 44 1.65 14.59 -12.00
N ASP A 45 0.71 15.53 -12.17
CA ASP A 45 0.87 16.88 -11.62
C ASP A 45 0.51 16.90 -10.13
N VAL A 46 1.51 17.04 -9.29
CA VAL A 46 1.37 17.09 -7.83
C VAL A 46 1.43 18.51 -7.27
N THR A 47 1.34 19.54 -8.11
CA THR A 47 1.45 20.95 -7.69
C THR A 47 0.45 21.32 -6.61
N ARG A 48 -0.80 20.86 -6.72
CA ARG A 48 -1.85 21.13 -5.71
C ARG A 48 -1.52 20.45 -4.38
N LEU A 49 -1.01 19.23 -4.42
CA LEU A 49 -0.64 18.48 -3.22
C LEU A 49 0.55 19.12 -2.51
N LEU A 50 1.54 19.58 -3.27
CA LEU A 50 2.68 20.32 -2.74
C LEU A 50 2.27 21.64 -2.08
N ARG A 51 1.33 22.39 -2.67
CA ARG A 51 0.77 23.60 -2.05
C ARG A 51 0.02 23.27 -0.76
N CYS A 52 -0.76 22.18 -0.75
CA CYS A 52 -1.45 21.70 0.44
C CYS A 52 -0.44 21.41 1.56
N SER A 53 0.59 20.63 1.28
CA SER A 53 1.67 20.31 2.22
C SER A 53 2.29 21.57 2.84
N ARG A 54 2.65 22.55 2.02
CA ARG A 54 3.25 23.82 2.48
C ARG A 54 2.30 24.66 3.33
N ARG A 55 1.01 24.66 3.00
CA ARG A 55 -0.01 25.45 3.74
C ARG A 55 -0.40 24.83 5.07
N THR A 56 -0.46 23.51 5.13
CA THR A 56 -0.95 22.77 6.31
C THR A 56 0.16 22.27 7.22
N GLY A 57 1.42 22.27 6.75
CA GLY A 57 2.53 21.66 7.46
C GLY A 57 2.55 20.12 7.43
N LEU A 58 1.60 19.50 6.74
CA LEU A 58 1.57 18.05 6.57
C LEU A 58 2.70 17.59 5.64
N LYS A 59 3.33 16.48 5.97
CA LYS A 59 4.43 15.94 5.15
C LYS A 59 3.95 15.55 3.76
N PHE A 60 4.65 15.97 2.73
CA PHE A 60 4.30 15.67 1.33
C PHE A 60 4.20 14.16 1.08
N ASN A 61 5.17 13.38 1.55
CA ASN A 61 5.14 11.91 1.38
C ASN A 61 3.92 11.27 2.06
N MET A 62 3.54 11.74 3.26
CA MET A 62 2.33 11.30 3.92
C MET A 62 1.08 11.56 3.09
N LEU A 63 0.97 12.76 2.52
CA LEU A 63 -0.15 13.12 1.64
C LEU A 63 -0.17 12.26 0.36
N MET A 64 0.99 11.97 -0.24
CA MET A 64 1.09 11.06 -1.37
C MET A 64 0.62 9.66 -1.00
N CYS A 65 1.09 9.12 0.13
CA CYS A 65 0.66 7.81 0.64
C CYS A 65 -0.85 7.76 0.85
N TRP A 66 -1.42 8.81 1.44
CA TRP A 66 -2.87 8.90 1.65
C TRP A 66 -3.65 8.92 0.32
N CYS A 67 -3.19 9.71 -0.66
CA CYS A 67 -3.81 9.75 -1.98
C CYS A 67 -3.76 8.40 -2.71
N ILE A 68 -2.65 7.68 -2.60
CA ILE A 68 -2.48 6.33 -3.15
C ILE A 68 -3.45 5.36 -2.46
N GLY A 69 -3.50 5.37 -1.14
CA GLY A 69 -4.43 4.55 -0.36
C GLY A 69 -5.89 4.85 -0.70
N GLN A 70 -6.24 6.14 -0.85
CA GLN A 70 -7.58 6.59 -1.24
C GLN A 70 -7.96 6.07 -2.64
N ALA A 71 -7.05 6.12 -3.60
CA ALA A 71 -7.29 5.59 -4.94
C ALA A 71 -7.42 4.05 -4.92
N ALA A 72 -6.57 3.35 -4.19
CA ALA A 72 -6.58 1.90 -4.11
C ALA A 72 -7.79 1.36 -3.33
N SER A 73 -8.28 2.09 -2.33
CA SER A 73 -9.41 1.64 -1.49
C SER A 73 -10.72 1.42 -2.25
N GLY A 74 -10.87 2.05 -3.41
CA GLY A 74 -12.01 1.84 -4.30
C GLY A 74 -11.87 0.66 -5.27
N ILE A 75 -10.77 -0.07 -5.22
CA ILE A 75 -10.44 -1.14 -6.18
C ILE A 75 -10.35 -2.46 -5.42
N GLU A 76 -11.31 -3.34 -5.67
CA GLU A 76 -11.44 -4.64 -4.98
C GLU A 76 -10.21 -5.52 -5.08
N GLU A 77 -9.52 -5.48 -6.22
CA GLU A 77 -8.35 -6.29 -6.50
C GLU A 77 -7.17 -5.99 -5.58
N PHE A 78 -7.06 -4.78 -5.04
CA PHE A 78 -6.01 -4.45 -4.09
C PHE A 78 -6.20 -5.10 -2.71
N TYR A 79 -7.38 -5.64 -2.43
CA TYR A 79 -7.66 -6.37 -1.20
C TYR A 79 -7.36 -7.87 -1.30
N THR A 80 -6.98 -8.36 -2.48
CA THR A 80 -6.83 -9.80 -2.73
C THR A 80 -5.40 -10.13 -3.13
N LEU A 81 -4.77 -11.05 -2.37
CA LEU A 81 -3.41 -11.52 -2.63
C LEU A 81 -3.36 -13.03 -2.88
N PRO A 82 -2.48 -13.48 -3.79
CA PRO A 82 -2.11 -14.89 -3.86
C PRO A 82 -1.25 -15.27 -2.65
N VAL A 83 -1.65 -16.32 -1.94
CA VAL A 83 -0.89 -16.90 -0.83
C VAL A 83 -0.79 -18.41 -1.07
N GLY A 84 0.38 -18.85 -1.54
CA GLY A 84 0.54 -20.21 -2.06
C GLY A 84 -0.33 -20.44 -3.30
N ASP A 85 -1.19 -21.44 -3.24
CA ASP A 85 -2.13 -21.82 -4.29
C ASP A 85 -3.54 -21.18 -4.13
N LYS A 86 -3.71 -20.30 -3.16
CA LYS A 86 -4.97 -19.69 -2.78
C LYS A 86 -4.99 -18.20 -3.07
N LEU A 87 -6.19 -17.65 -3.26
CA LEU A 87 -6.45 -16.21 -3.21
C LEU A 87 -7.04 -15.86 -1.84
N ILE A 88 -6.39 -14.94 -1.14
CA ILE A 88 -6.86 -14.46 0.15
C ILE A 88 -7.30 -13.01 0.01
N ARG A 89 -8.54 -12.74 0.40
CA ARG A 89 -9.09 -11.39 0.49
C ARG A 89 -8.96 -10.90 1.92
N TYR A 90 -8.39 -9.73 2.06
CA TYR A 90 -8.23 -9.01 3.31
C TYR A 90 -9.29 -7.91 3.42
N ASP A 91 -9.62 -7.50 4.62
CA ASP A 91 -10.59 -6.44 4.90
C ASP A 91 -9.96 -5.04 5.00
N GLN A 92 -8.65 -4.97 5.12
CA GLN A 92 -7.92 -3.71 5.26
C GLN A 92 -6.79 -3.57 4.25
N LEU A 93 -6.54 -2.33 3.84
CA LEU A 93 -5.36 -1.95 3.07
C LEU A 93 -4.32 -1.31 3.98
N ALA A 94 -3.06 -1.49 3.64
CA ALA A 94 -1.98 -0.67 4.16
C ALA A 94 -1.19 -0.05 3.00
N VAL A 95 -0.61 1.11 3.24
CA VAL A 95 0.31 1.75 2.30
C VAL A 95 1.72 1.58 2.85
N ASN A 96 2.57 0.91 2.08
CA ASN A 96 3.97 0.76 2.44
C ASN A 96 4.76 2.03 2.06
N THR A 97 5.61 2.47 2.94
CA THR A 97 6.58 3.53 2.69
C THR A 97 7.95 3.15 3.23
N ILE A 98 8.99 3.69 2.63
CA ILE A 98 10.36 3.47 3.06
C ILE A 98 10.79 4.59 4.01
N VAL A 99 11.43 4.21 5.10
CA VAL A 99 11.91 5.10 6.15
C VAL A 99 13.42 4.89 6.33
N LEU A 100 14.17 5.97 6.40
CA LEU A 100 15.57 5.93 6.79
C LEU A 100 15.65 5.61 8.30
N ASN A 101 16.38 4.57 8.65
CA ASN A 101 16.60 4.16 10.04
C ASN A 101 17.86 4.82 10.65
N ARG A 102 18.15 4.52 11.93
CA ARG A 102 19.29 5.11 12.64
C ARG A 102 20.67 4.68 12.14
N GLU A 103 20.74 3.55 11.44
CA GLU A 103 21.98 2.99 10.89
C GLU A 103 22.26 3.46 9.46
N ASP A 104 21.61 4.53 9.00
CA ASP A 104 21.62 5.02 7.62
C ASP A 104 21.15 3.97 6.59
N GLY A 105 20.47 2.93 7.08
CA GLY A 105 19.77 1.93 6.26
C GLY A 105 18.34 2.33 5.95
N ILE A 106 17.68 1.54 5.12
CA ILE A 106 16.27 1.70 4.78
C ILE A 106 15.43 0.60 5.40
N SER A 107 14.27 0.98 5.94
CA SER A 107 13.31 0.06 6.53
C SER A 107 11.93 0.27 5.92
N SER A 108 11.21 -0.81 5.74
CA SER A 108 9.83 -0.80 5.28
C SER A 108 8.88 -0.45 6.43
N CYS A 109 7.88 0.35 6.16
CA CYS A 109 6.87 0.76 7.13
C CYS A 109 5.48 0.65 6.51
N ASP A 110 4.66 -0.24 7.04
CA ASP A 110 3.27 -0.42 6.62
C ASP A 110 2.35 0.45 7.46
N ILE A 111 1.58 1.29 6.80
CA ILE A 111 0.66 2.23 7.44
C ILE A 111 -0.76 1.81 7.09
N PRO A 112 -1.59 1.40 8.08
CA PRO A 112 -2.99 1.07 7.84
C PRO A 112 -3.69 2.24 7.16
N PHE A 113 -4.40 1.95 6.07
CA PHE A 113 -5.12 3.00 5.37
C PHE A 113 -6.39 3.38 6.13
N SER A 114 -6.58 4.69 6.30
CA SER A 114 -7.81 5.32 6.77
C SER A 114 -8.26 6.38 5.78
N ALA A 115 -9.52 6.39 5.42
CA ALA A 115 -10.11 7.45 4.58
C ALA A 115 -10.09 8.81 5.29
N GLU A 116 -10.04 8.82 6.63
CA GLU A 116 -9.88 10.03 7.43
C GLU A 116 -8.41 10.45 7.45
N LEU A 117 -8.11 11.58 6.79
CA LEU A 117 -6.74 12.10 6.68
C LEU A 117 -6.06 12.33 8.03
N SER A 118 -6.80 12.82 9.02
CA SER A 118 -6.27 13.08 10.36
C SER A 118 -5.81 11.80 11.07
N GLN A 119 -6.58 10.72 10.94
CA GLN A 119 -6.21 9.41 11.48
C GLN A 119 -4.99 8.85 10.75
N PHE A 120 -5.02 8.85 9.41
CA PHE A 120 -3.89 8.38 8.61
C PHE A 120 -2.60 9.14 8.93
N ASN A 121 -2.68 10.48 9.12
CA ASN A 121 -1.51 11.28 9.49
C ASN A 121 -0.97 10.90 10.88
N ARG A 122 -1.83 10.64 11.87
CA ARG A 122 -1.39 10.19 13.20
C ARG A 122 -0.63 8.86 13.10
N ASP A 123 -1.22 7.89 12.39
CA ASP A 123 -0.63 6.55 12.21
C ASP A 123 0.68 6.63 11.43
N TYR A 124 0.72 7.44 10.36
CA TYR A 124 1.93 7.68 9.59
C TYR A 124 3.07 8.21 10.47
N LEU A 125 2.80 9.24 11.28
CA LEU A 125 3.82 9.83 12.14
C LEU A 125 4.29 8.86 13.22
N ALA A 126 3.38 8.17 13.88
CA ALA A 126 3.69 7.22 14.94
C ALA A 126 4.54 6.05 14.40
N LEU A 127 4.06 5.37 13.35
CA LEU A 127 4.72 4.19 12.79
C LEU A 127 6.06 4.52 12.13
N THR A 128 6.15 5.61 11.37
CA THR A 128 7.44 6.01 10.76
C THR A 128 8.47 6.43 11.80
N THR A 129 8.04 7.01 12.94
CA THR A 129 8.93 7.32 14.05
C THR A 129 9.40 6.04 14.72
N GLN A 130 8.49 5.12 15.01
CA GLN A 130 8.83 3.82 15.60
C GLN A 130 9.83 3.04 14.74
N VAL A 131 9.59 2.94 13.43
CA VAL A 131 10.50 2.26 12.50
C VAL A 131 11.86 2.95 12.42
N ARG A 132 11.89 4.28 12.46
CA ARG A 132 13.14 5.04 12.47
C ARG A 132 13.96 4.80 13.74
N GLU A 133 13.30 4.57 14.87
CA GLU A 133 13.92 4.37 16.17
C GLU A 133 14.24 2.90 16.47
N SER A 134 13.57 1.96 15.80
CA SER A 134 13.90 0.54 15.87
C SER A 134 15.11 0.25 14.98
N CYS A 135 16.16 -0.26 15.56
CA CYS A 135 17.32 -0.83 14.86
C CYS A 135 17.16 -2.32 14.82
#